data_ee5591fc9daa7405b177e63400deaf1d
#
_entry.id   ee5591fc9daa7405b177e63400deaf1d
#
_cell.length_a   1.000
_cell.length_b   1.000
_cell.length_c   1.000
_cell.angle_alpha   90.00
_cell.angle_beta   90.00
_cell.angle_gamma   90.00
#
_symmetry.space_group_name_H-M   'P 1'
#
loop_
_entity.id
_entity.type
_entity.pdbx_description
1 polymer ?
#
loop_
_entity_poly.entity_id
_entity_poly.type
_entity_poly.pdbx_seq_one_letter_code
_entity_poly.pdbx_strand_id
1 'polypeptide(L)'
;MNVVLLALLFGVVAGALIPFQTAINSRLAGRLGAVLPASLVSFAIGSAGLGLLVLVTGTRMPWTETATSQPWWIWLGGVCGLVFLTMNIVLMPRIGTSATVVLPLVGQVFGGLVVDMTGAFDTAVRPLSLLRALGAVLVVVGAAMVNLAGRPVADASPGAHRPHPLLWVVAVLAGTLGAIQTAVNGR
;
A
#
# COMPACT_ATOMS: atom_id res chain seq x y z
N MET A 1 23.18 2.24 18.47
CA MET A 1 22.29 2.85 17.47
C MET A 1 20.88 2.81 18.03
N ASN A 2 20.13 3.90 18.03
CA ASN A 2 18.81 3.99 18.68
C ASN A 2 17.82 3.11 17.90
N VAL A 3 17.08 2.22 18.59
CA VAL A 3 16.10 1.30 17.98
C VAL A 3 15.08 2.04 17.09
N VAL A 4 14.69 3.26 17.51
CA VAL A 4 13.80 4.12 16.75
C VAL A 4 14.43 4.53 15.40
N LEU A 5 15.70 4.91 15.39
CA LEU A 5 16.40 5.28 14.16
C LEU A 5 16.52 4.11 13.20
N LEU A 6 16.81 2.91 13.71
CA LEU A 6 16.81 1.68 12.91
C LEU A 6 15.44 1.41 12.30
N ALA A 7 14.38 1.47 13.10
CA ALA A 7 13.02 1.25 12.62
C ALA A 7 12.63 2.26 11.51
N LEU A 8 13.01 3.53 11.68
CA LEU A 8 12.78 4.56 10.67
C LEU A 8 13.54 4.27 9.37
N LEU A 9 14.83 3.89 9.47
CA LEU A 9 15.63 3.54 8.30
C LEU A 9 15.05 2.33 7.55
N PHE A 10 14.65 1.27 8.27
CA PHE A 10 13.98 0.12 7.67
C PHE A 10 12.66 0.52 7.01
N GLY A 11 11.88 1.39 7.65
CA GLY A 11 10.62 1.91 7.08
C GLY A 11 10.84 2.67 5.78
N VAL A 12 11.86 3.52 5.71
CA VAL A 12 12.21 4.27 4.49
C VAL A 12 12.64 3.31 3.37
N VAL A 13 13.53 2.35 3.69
CA VAL A 13 14.00 1.36 2.70
C VAL A 13 12.84 0.51 2.19
N ALA A 14 12.01 -0.02 3.10
CA ALA A 14 10.84 -0.81 2.73
C ALA A 14 9.85 0.00 1.86
N GLY A 15 9.57 1.24 2.24
CA GLY A 15 8.72 2.14 1.46
C GLY A 15 9.27 2.43 0.06
N ALA A 16 10.59 2.61 -0.07
CA ALA A 16 11.25 2.83 -1.36
C ALA A 16 11.19 1.60 -2.29
N LEU A 17 11.07 0.39 -1.74
CA LEU A 17 10.96 -0.84 -2.53
C LEU A 17 9.57 -1.06 -3.11
N ILE A 18 8.51 -0.46 -2.56
CA ILE A 18 7.13 -0.64 -3.03
C ILE A 18 6.94 -0.25 -4.51
N PRO A 19 7.43 0.92 -4.98
CA PRO A 19 7.33 1.28 -6.40
C PRO A 19 8.02 0.27 -7.33
N PHE A 20 9.18 -0.26 -6.93
CA PHE A 20 9.89 -1.28 -7.71
C PHE A 20 9.08 -2.58 -7.78
N GLN A 21 8.54 -3.04 -6.65
CA GLN A 21 7.66 -4.20 -6.61
C GLN A 21 6.46 -4.02 -7.56
N THR A 22 5.81 -2.86 -7.50
CA THR A 22 4.66 -2.56 -8.37
C THR A 22 5.04 -2.57 -9.84
N ALA A 23 6.19 -1.99 -10.21
CA ALA A 23 6.67 -1.97 -11.59
C ALA A 23 7.00 -3.39 -12.10
N ILE A 24 7.66 -4.22 -11.28
CA ILE A 24 7.97 -5.62 -11.63
C ILE A 24 6.68 -6.41 -11.81
N ASN A 25 5.73 -6.29 -10.89
CA ASN A 25 4.45 -6.99 -10.95
C ASN A 25 3.60 -6.54 -12.15
N SER A 26 3.64 -5.26 -12.51
CA SER A 26 2.96 -4.75 -13.70
C SER A 26 3.56 -5.34 -14.99
N ARG A 27 4.90 -5.43 -15.08
CA ARG A 27 5.58 -6.10 -16.20
C ARG A 27 5.26 -7.59 -16.26
N LEU A 28 5.22 -8.27 -15.11
CA LEU A 28 4.85 -9.67 -15.02
C LEU A 28 3.41 -9.88 -15.49
N ALA A 29 2.47 -9.03 -15.05
CA ALA A 29 1.08 -9.07 -15.51
C ALA A 29 0.95 -8.92 -17.04
N GLY A 30 1.75 -8.01 -17.63
CA GLY A 30 1.81 -7.86 -19.09
C GLY A 30 2.31 -9.11 -19.81
N ARG A 31 3.29 -9.83 -19.24
CA ARG A 31 3.81 -11.08 -19.80
C ARG A 31 2.86 -12.26 -19.64
N LEU A 32 2.17 -12.33 -18.51
CA LEU A 32 1.18 -13.40 -18.21
C LEU A 32 -0.18 -13.14 -18.87
N GLY A 33 -0.40 -11.96 -19.45
CA GLY A 33 -1.68 -11.55 -20.02
C GLY A 33 -2.79 -11.33 -18.98
N ALA A 34 -2.49 -11.41 -17.67
CA ALA A 34 -3.48 -11.28 -16.61
C ALA A 34 -2.85 -10.71 -15.33
N VAL A 35 -3.61 -9.87 -14.61
CA VAL A 35 -3.16 -9.21 -13.39
C VAL A 35 -3.20 -10.15 -12.18
N LEU A 36 -4.27 -10.95 -12.05
CA LEU A 36 -4.45 -11.82 -10.90
C LEU A 36 -3.34 -12.86 -10.72
N PRO A 37 -2.88 -13.58 -11.77
CA PRO A 37 -1.72 -14.46 -11.65
C PRO A 37 -0.45 -13.75 -11.18
N ALA A 38 -0.20 -12.52 -11.65
CA ALA A 38 0.96 -11.74 -11.21
C ALA A 38 0.87 -11.40 -9.71
N SER A 39 -0.31 -11.01 -9.23
CA SER A 39 -0.55 -10.78 -7.81
C SER A 39 -0.34 -12.05 -6.98
N LEU A 40 -0.88 -13.19 -7.44
CA LEU A 40 -0.72 -14.49 -6.76
C LEU A 40 0.74 -14.92 -6.66
N VAL A 41 1.51 -14.79 -7.74
CA VAL A 41 2.96 -15.07 -7.74
C VAL A 41 3.68 -14.18 -6.72
N SER A 42 3.37 -12.87 -6.69
CA SER A 42 3.98 -11.94 -5.74
C SER A 42 3.68 -12.33 -4.30
N PHE A 43 2.43 -12.66 -3.98
CA PHE A 43 2.04 -13.13 -2.64
C PHE A 43 2.67 -14.46 -2.28
N ALA A 44 2.74 -15.41 -3.22
CA ALA A 44 3.39 -16.70 -2.99
C ALA A 44 4.88 -16.55 -2.64
N ILE A 45 5.60 -15.69 -3.39
CA ILE A 45 7.02 -15.39 -3.11
C ILE A 45 7.17 -14.71 -1.74
N GLY A 46 6.31 -13.73 -1.43
CA GLY A 46 6.32 -13.04 -0.13
C GLY A 46 6.03 -14.00 1.02
N SER A 47 5.03 -14.88 0.87
CA SER A 47 4.69 -15.90 1.87
C SER A 47 5.79 -16.93 2.05
N ALA A 48 6.43 -17.36 0.97
CA ALA A 48 7.58 -18.28 1.03
C ALA A 48 8.77 -17.62 1.76
N GLY A 49 9.05 -16.34 1.47
CA GLY A 49 10.10 -15.59 2.15
C GLY A 49 9.84 -15.43 3.65
N LEU A 50 8.60 -15.11 4.04
CA LEU A 50 8.20 -15.04 5.46
C LEU A 50 8.27 -16.41 6.13
N GLY A 51 7.82 -17.48 5.45
CA GLY A 51 7.92 -18.84 5.96
C GLY A 51 9.37 -19.26 6.20
N LEU A 52 10.27 -18.95 5.25
CA LEU A 52 11.69 -19.20 5.43
C LEU A 52 12.27 -18.41 6.62
N LEU A 53 11.90 -17.13 6.76
CA LEU A 53 12.34 -16.32 7.89
C LEU A 53 11.90 -16.92 9.23
N VAL A 54 10.65 -17.37 9.34
CA VAL A 54 10.13 -18.05 10.54
C VAL A 54 10.92 -19.32 10.84
N LEU A 55 11.22 -20.13 9.82
CA LEU A 55 12.01 -21.34 9.98
C LEU A 55 13.45 -21.05 10.46
N VAL A 56 14.10 -20.05 9.87
CA VAL A 56 15.48 -19.68 10.22
C VAL A 56 15.59 -19.06 11.61
N THR A 57 14.59 -18.23 11.99
CA THR A 57 14.59 -17.59 13.32
C THR A 57 14.09 -18.52 14.43
N GLY A 58 13.56 -19.68 14.10
CA GLY A 58 12.98 -20.61 15.07
C GLY A 58 11.77 -20.05 15.81
N THR A 59 11.13 -19.01 15.27
CA THR A 59 9.97 -18.37 15.89
C THR A 59 8.82 -19.37 15.96
N ARG A 60 8.38 -19.69 17.17
CA ARG A 60 7.18 -20.54 17.36
C ARG A 60 5.94 -19.72 17.05
N MET A 61 5.21 -20.15 16.04
CA MET A 61 3.90 -19.57 15.74
C MET A 61 2.80 -20.43 16.40
N PRO A 62 2.06 -19.88 17.35
CA PRO A 62 0.92 -20.60 17.98
C PRO A 62 -0.29 -20.55 17.05
N TRP A 63 -0.23 -21.28 15.93
CA TRP A 63 -1.25 -21.27 14.88
C TRP A 63 -2.67 -21.53 15.38
N THR A 64 -2.83 -22.49 16.27
CA THR A 64 -4.14 -22.86 16.82
C THR A 64 -4.69 -21.80 17.76
N GLU A 65 -3.87 -21.28 18.66
CA GLU A 65 -4.28 -20.23 19.60
C GLU A 65 -4.58 -18.92 18.85
N THR A 66 -3.72 -18.53 17.91
CA THR A 66 -3.92 -17.31 17.12
C THR A 66 -5.17 -17.41 16.25
N ALA A 67 -5.42 -18.56 15.61
CA ALA A 67 -6.58 -18.72 14.74
C ALA A 67 -7.92 -18.67 15.49
N THR A 68 -7.95 -19.14 16.75
CA THR A 68 -9.19 -19.26 17.52
C THR A 68 -9.44 -18.10 18.48
N SER A 69 -8.38 -17.42 18.94
CA SER A 69 -8.48 -16.33 19.93
C SER A 69 -8.60 -14.94 19.31
N GLN A 70 -8.26 -14.80 18.03
CA GLN A 70 -8.26 -13.50 17.38
C GLN A 70 -9.63 -13.18 16.75
N PRO A 71 -10.04 -11.90 16.71
CA PRO A 71 -11.27 -11.50 16.06
C PRO A 71 -11.23 -11.78 14.56
N TRP A 72 -12.38 -12.08 13.96
CA TRP A 72 -12.51 -12.47 12.55
C TRP A 72 -11.93 -11.46 11.56
N TRP A 73 -11.93 -10.18 11.91
CA TRP A 73 -11.44 -9.10 11.04
C TRP A 73 -9.92 -9.11 10.85
N ILE A 74 -9.14 -9.85 11.64
CA ILE A 74 -7.69 -9.96 11.45
C ILE A 74 -7.35 -10.55 10.07
N TRP A 75 -8.23 -11.38 9.52
CA TRP A 75 -8.07 -11.96 8.19
C TRP A 75 -8.29 -10.97 7.05
N LEU A 76 -8.96 -9.82 7.33
CA LEU A 76 -9.16 -8.77 6.34
C LEU A 76 -7.83 -8.15 5.88
N GLY A 77 -6.78 -8.19 6.70
CA GLY A 77 -5.47 -7.66 6.33
C GLY A 77 -4.93 -8.29 5.05
N GLY A 78 -5.04 -9.61 4.90
CA GLY A 78 -4.63 -10.32 3.69
C GLY A 78 -5.47 -9.95 2.46
N VAL A 79 -6.78 -9.85 2.63
CA VAL A 79 -7.71 -9.46 1.55
C VAL A 79 -7.44 -8.02 1.10
N CYS A 80 -7.32 -7.09 2.03
CA CYS A 80 -6.99 -5.69 1.75
C CYS A 80 -5.65 -5.58 1.01
N GLY A 81 -4.64 -6.35 1.42
CA GLY A 81 -3.34 -6.39 0.76
C GLY A 81 -3.41 -6.91 -0.66
N LEU A 82 -4.15 -7.99 -0.90
CA LEU A 82 -4.37 -8.54 -2.24
C LEU A 82 -5.05 -7.52 -3.16
N VAL A 83 -6.12 -6.89 -2.68
CA VAL A 83 -6.84 -5.87 -3.46
C VAL A 83 -5.94 -4.66 -3.72
N PHE A 84 -5.23 -4.16 -2.71
CA PHE A 84 -4.30 -3.05 -2.84
C PHE A 84 -3.22 -3.32 -3.89
N LEU A 85 -2.53 -4.47 -3.79
CA LEU A 85 -1.49 -4.86 -4.76
C LEU A 85 -2.07 -4.99 -6.17
N THR A 86 -3.19 -5.69 -6.32
CA THR A 86 -3.85 -5.90 -7.61
C THR A 86 -4.27 -4.59 -8.26
N MET A 87 -4.85 -3.66 -7.48
CA MET A 87 -5.21 -2.33 -7.98
C MET A 87 -4.00 -1.53 -8.45
N ASN A 88 -2.87 -1.57 -7.71
CA ASN A 88 -1.66 -0.89 -8.16
C ASN A 88 -1.12 -1.45 -9.49
N ILE A 89 -1.17 -2.78 -9.69
CA ILE A 89 -0.78 -3.40 -10.97
C ILE A 89 -1.70 -2.96 -12.10
N VAL A 90 -3.02 -2.91 -11.85
CA VAL A 90 -4.04 -2.48 -12.83
C VAL A 90 -3.91 -1.00 -13.18
N LEU A 91 -3.61 -0.17 -12.20
CA LEU A 91 -3.58 1.28 -12.35
C LEU A 91 -2.28 1.78 -13.02
N MET A 92 -1.14 1.12 -12.74
CA MET A 92 0.16 1.59 -13.23
C MET A 92 0.21 1.85 -14.74
N PRO A 93 -0.25 0.95 -15.64
CA PRO A 93 -0.25 1.23 -17.08
C PRO A 93 -1.31 2.25 -17.52
N ARG A 94 -2.28 2.59 -16.65
CA ARG A 94 -3.40 3.49 -16.99
C ARG A 94 -3.20 4.92 -16.56
N ILE A 95 -2.61 5.15 -15.38
CA ILE A 95 -2.41 6.48 -14.80
C ILE A 95 -0.93 6.86 -14.65
N GLY A 96 -0.03 5.94 -15.01
CA GLY A 96 1.41 6.13 -14.92
C GLY A 96 1.99 5.82 -13.54
N THR A 97 3.32 5.66 -13.50
CA THR A 97 4.05 5.24 -12.31
C THR A 97 3.90 6.24 -11.17
N SER A 98 4.08 7.54 -11.43
CA SER A 98 4.03 8.59 -10.42
C SER A 98 2.67 8.66 -9.73
N ALA A 99 1.57 8.67 -10.50
CA ALA A 99 0.22 8.73 -9.96
C ALA A 99 -0.12 7.46 -9.17
N THR A 100 0.31 6.27 -9.65
CA THR A 100 0.05 4.99 -8.99
C THR A 100 0.78 4.87 -7.64
N VAL A 101 1.89 5.57 -7.46
CA VAL A 101 2.61 5.59 -6.17
C VAL A 101 2.01 6.63 -5.24
N VAL A 102 1.74 7.83 -5.75
CA VAL A 102 1.44 9.00 -4.92
C VAL A 102 -0.04 9.07 -4.50
N LEU A 103 -0.98 8.70 -5.37
CA LEU A 103 -2.41 8.77 -5.03
C LEU A 103 -2.80 7.77 -3.91
N PRO A 104 -2.31 6.52 -3.90
CA PRO A 104 -2.55 5.65 -2.77
C PRO A 104 -1.98 6.17 -1.44
N LEU A 105 -0.86 6.91 -1.45
CA LEU A 105 -0.34 7.54 -0.21
C LEU A 105 -1.34 8.52 0.39
N VAL A 106 -2.03 9.30 -0.44
CA VAL A 106 -3.13 10.17 0.03
C VAL A 106 -4.21 9.33 0.71
N GLY A 107 -4.65 8.25 0.06
CA GLY A 107 -5.64 7.33 0.63
C GLY A 107 -5.18 6.69 1.94
N GLN A 108 -3.90 6.28 2.03
CA GLN A 108 -3.33 5.72 3.25
C GLN A 108 -3.31 6.73 4.40
N VAL A 109 -2.94 7.98 4.14
CA VAL A 109 -2.92 9.03 5.16
C VAL A 109 -4.32 9.31 5.68
N PHE A 110 -5.30 9.53 4.81
CA PHE A 110 -6.68 9.78 5.23
C PHE A 110 -7.31 8.56 5.90
N GLY A 111 -7.13 7.36 5.33
CA GLY A 111 -7.60 6.11 5.93
C GLY A 111 -6.98 5.86 7.30
N GLY A 112 -5.68 6.10 7.45
CA GLY A 112 -4.99 5.99 8.73
C GLY A 112 -5.49 7.00 9.76
N LEU A 113 -5.76 8.26 9.36
CA LEU A 113 -6.36 9.25 10.25
C LEU A 113 -7.75 8.81 10.74
N VAL A 114 -8.57 8.28 9.85
CA VAL A 114 -9.92 7.77 10.24
C VAL A 114 -9.78 6.61 11.21
N VAL A 115 -8.92 5.64 10.94
CA VAL A 115 -8.66 4.50 11.84
C VAL A 115 -8.19 5.00 13.21
N ASP A 116 -7.22 5.90 13.25
CA ASP A 116 -6.68 6.46 14.48
C ASP A 116 -7.70 7.25 15.28
N MET A 117 -8.56 8.03 14.62
CA MET A 117 -9.60 8.83 15.29
C MET A 117 -10.75 7.99 15.83
N THR A 118 -11.07 6.89 15.16
CA THR A 118 -12.20 6.02 15.55
C THR A 118 -11.78 4.87 16.47
N GLY A 119 -10.47 4.57 16.57
CA GLY A 119 -10.00 3.38 17.26
C GLY A 119 -10.42 2.07 16.57
N ALA A 120 -10.73 2.13 15.27
CA ALA A 120 -11.13 0.95 14.51
C ALA A 120 -10.06 -0.14 14.60
N PHE A 121 -10.51 -1.40 14.58
CA PHE A 121 -9.64 -2.58 14.72
C PHE A 121 -8.88 -2.61 16.05
N ASP A 122 -9.49 -2.09 17.14
CA ASP A 122 -8.91 -1.96 18.48
C ASP A 122 -7.57 -1.20 18.52
N THR A 123 -7.35 -0.29 17.59
CA THR A 123 -6.20 0.62 17.61
C THR A 123 -6.38 1.69 18.69
N ALA A 124 -5.28 2.21 19.24
CA ALA A 124 -5.35 3.29 20.20
C ALA A 124 -5.99 4.54 19.56
N VAL A 125 -7.06 5.06 20.19
CA VAL A 125 -7.71 6.29 19.73
C VAL A 125 -6.73 7.46 19.87
N ARG A 126 -6.49 8.13 18.75
CA ARG A 126 -5.61 9.31 18.69
C ARG A 126 -6.36 10.46 18.01
N PRO A 127 -6.72 11.52 18.75
CA PRO A 127 -7.44 12.64 18.19
C PRO A 127 -6.63 13.35 17.10
N LEU A 128 -7.32 14.02 16.20
CA LEU A 128 -6.70 14.85 15.18
C LEU A 128 -5.99 16.04 15.85
N SER A 129 -4.67 16.09 15.73
CA SER A 129 -3.87 17.23 16.17
C SER A 129 -3.55 18.15 14.99
N LEU A 130 -3.23 19.41 15.28
CA LEU A 130 -2.80 20.37 14.25
C LEU A 130 -1.62 19.85 13.43
N LEU A 131 -0.65 19.20 14.06
CA LEU A 131 0.52 18.64 13.40
C LEU A 131 0.13 17.51 12.41
N ARG A 132 -0.82 16.66 12.78
CA ARG A 132 -1.34 15.58 11.91
C ARG A 132 -2.14 16.15 10.74
N ALA A 133 -2.95 17.19 10.99
CA ALA A 133 -3.69 17.87 9.93
C ALA A 133 -2.74 18.54 8.93
N LEU A 134 -1.72 19.25 9.41
CA LEU A 134 -0.68 19.84 8.56
C LEU A 134 0.09 18.79 7.77
N GLY A 135 0.45 17.65 8.38
CA GLY A 135 1.07 16.52 7.67
C GLY A 135 0.20 15.97 6.56
N ALA A 136 -1.10 15.80 6.79
CA ALA A 136 -2.05 15.35 5.76
C ALA A 136 -2.14 16.37 4.61
N VAL A 137 -2.23 17.66 4.91
CA VAL A 137 -2.21 18.73 3.89
C VAL A 137 -0.94 18.69 3.06
N LEU A 138 0.23 18.54 3.70
CA LEU A 138 1.52 18.45 3.01
C LEU A 138 1.57 17.24 2.07
N VAL A 139 1.01 16.09 2.46
CA VAL A 139 0.93 14.91 1.58
C VAL A 139 0.05 15.20 0.37
N VAL A 140 -1.11 15.84 0.55
CA VAL A 140 -1.99 16.21 -0.58
C VAL A 140 -1.31 17.19 -1.51
N VAL A 141 -0.67 18.22 -0.97
CA VAL A 141 0.08 19.21 -1.77
C VAL A 141 1.23 18.54 -2.52
N GLY A 142 2.03 17.70 -1.85
CA GLY A 142 3.11 16.94 -2.49
C GLY A 142 2.58 16.01 -3.58
N ALA A 143 1.47 15.32 -3.34
CA ALA A 143 0.81 14.49 -4.33
C ALA A 143 0.36 15.29 -5.56
N ALA A 144 -0.25 16.45 -5.34
CA ALA A 144 -0.66 17.34 -6.42
C ALA A 144 0.58 17.83 -7.21
N MET A 145 1.63 18.26 -6.54
CA MET A 145 2.86 18.72 -7.19
C MET A 145 3.50 17.63 -8.07
N VAL A 146 3.64 16.40 -7.55
CA VAL A 146 4.21 15.28 -8.31
C VAL A 146 3.34 14.95 -9.53
N ASN A 147 2.01 14.93 -9.38
CA ASN A 147 1.11 14.65 -10.50
C ASN A 147 1.05 15.79 -11.54
N LEU A 148 1.26 17.04 -11.12
CA LEU A 148 1.33 18.19 -12.05
C LEU A 148 2.68 18.25 -12.75
N ALA A 149 3.78 18.01 -12.03
CA ALA A 149 5.14 18.04 -12.57
C ALA A 149 5.48 16.78 -13.39
N GLY A 150 4.92 15.63 -13.00
CA GLY A 150 5.21 14.34 -13.61
C GLY A 150 4.46 14.04 -14.90
N ARG A 151 3.91 15.07 -15.58
CA ARG A 151 3.38 14.92 -16.95
C ARG A 151 4.58 14.81 -17.89
N PRO A 152 4.88 13.63 -18.46
CA PRO A 152 5.98 13.53 -19.40
C PRO A 152 5.65 14.40 -20.61
N VAL A 153 6.55 15.29 -20.95
CA VAL A 153 6.51 16.03 -22.23
C VAL A 153 6.60 15.05 -23.40
N ALA A 154 7.07 13.82 -23.16
CA ALA A 154 7.29 12.77 -24.16
C ALA A 154 6.04 11.92 -24.50
N ASP A 155 5.00 11.90 -23.70
CA ASP A 155 3.77 11.12 -23.97
C ASP A 155 2.67 11.95 -24.68
N ALA A 156 3.04 13.06 -25.30
CA ALA A 156 2.18 13.79 -26.23
C ALA A 156 2.11 13.06 -27.61
N SER A 157 1.97 11.74 -27.60
CA SER A 157 1.54 11.01 -28.79
C SER A 157 0.13 11.51 -29.13
N PRO A 158 -0.12 11.97 -30.38
CA PRO A 158 -1.46 12.34 -30.81
C PRO A 158 -2.38 11.12 -30.63
N GLY A 159 -3.27 11.16 -29.65
CA GLY A 159 -4.18 10.05 -29.33
C GLY A 159 -4.05 9.47 -27.91
N ALA A 160 -3.10 9.89 -27.09
CA ALA A 160 -3.03 9.49 -25.69
C ALA A 160 -4.29 9.97 -24.95
N HIS A 161 -5.20 9.05 -24.67
CA HIS A 161 -6.43 9.34 -23.91
C HIS A 161 -6.02 9.75 -22.47
N ARG A 162 -6.51 10.92 -22.04
CA ARG A 162 -6.35 11.34 -20.65
C ARG A 162 -7.01 10.28 -19.76
N PRO A 163 -6.32 9.79 -18.72
CA PRO A 163 -6.91 8.78 -17.83
C PRO A 163 -8.20 9.32 -17.23
N HIS A 164 -9.23 8.46 -17.22
CA HIS A 164 -10.55 8.82 -16.68
C HIS A 164 -10.41 9.21 -15.19
N PRO A 165 -11.04 10.30 -14.72
CA PRO A 165 -10.91 10.78 -13.34
C PRO A 165 -11.23 9.70 -12.28
N LEU A 166 -12.13 8.77 -12.61
CA LEU A 166 -12.47 7.64 -11.75
C LEU A 166 -11.25 6.80 -11.34
N LEU A 167 -10.26 6.66 -12.22
CA LEU A 167 -9.05 5.87 -11.90
C LEU A 167 -8.23 6.51 -10.77
N TRP A 168 -8.28 7.82 -10.65
CA TRP A 168 -7.62 8.56 -9.56
C TRP A 168 -8.33 8.31 -8.22
N VAL A 169 -9.68 8.32 -8.25
CA VAL A 169 -10.49 7.96 -7.08
C VAL A 169 -10.21 6.52 -6.65
N VAL A 170 -10.16 5.59 -7.62
CA VAL A 170 -9.83 4.18 -7.34
C VAL A 170 -8.44 4.04 -6.72
N ALA A 171 -7.45 4.82 -7.17
CA ALA A 171 -6.11 4.81 -6.59
C ALA A 171 -6.10 5.27 -5.12
N VAL A 172 -6.84 6.35 -4.80
CA VAL A 172 -6.99 6.83 -3.42
C VAL A 172 -7.70 5.79 -2.55
N LEU A 173 -8.81 5.20 -3.04
CA LEU A 173 -9.54 4.15 -2.32
C LEU A 173 -8.68 2.91 -2.09
N ALA A 174 -7.88 2.50 -3.07
CA ALA A 174 -6.92 1.41 -2.89
C ALA A 174 -5.93 1.73 -1.75
N GLY A 175 -5.46 2.98 -1.65
CA GLY A 175 -4.62 3.43 -0.54
C GLY A 175 -5.32 3.33 0.82
N THR A 176 -6.61 3.64 0.91
CA THR A 176 -7.39 3.47 2.14
C THR A 176 -7.42 2.00 2.59
N LEU A 177 -7.53 1.04 1.65
CA LEU A 177 -7.39 -0.38 1.96
C LEU A 177 -6.00 -0.73 2.49
N GLY A 178 -4.94 -0.08 1.99
CA GLY A 178 -3.60 -0.20 2.53
C GLY A 178 -3.49 0.29 3.98
N ALA A 179 -4.19 1.36 4.35
CA ALA A 179 -4.25 1.82 5.73
C ALA A 179 -4.97 0.82 6.64
N ILE A 180 -6.09 0.25 6.19
CA ILE A 180 -6.83 -0.80 6.91
C ILE A 180 -5.93 -2.02 7.10
N GLN A 181 -5.24 -2.48 6.04
CA GLN A 181 -4.28 -3.57 6.12
C GLN A 181 -3.22 -3.32 7.19
N THR A 182 -2.64 -2.11 7.20
CA THR A 182 -1.61 -1.74 8.18
C THR A 182 -2.15 -1.74 9.60
N ALA A 183 -3.36 -1.22 9.83
CA ALA A 183 -4.01 -1.21 11.14
C ALA A 183 -4.30 -2.64 11.64
N VAL A 184 -4.78 -3.51 10.76
CA VAL A 184 -5.09 -4.91 11.08
C VAL A 184 -3.81 -5.71 11.36
N ASN A 185 -2.75 -5.53 10.57
CA ASN A 185 -1.50 -6.28 10.70
C ASN A 185 -0.55 -5.73 11.77
N GLY A 186 -0.77 -4.52 12.25
CA GLY A 186 0.08 -3.86 13.25
C GLY A 186 -0.24 -4.19 14.71
N ARG A 187 -1.09 -5.18 14.96
CA ARG A 187 -1.50 -5.64 16.29
C ARG A 187 -0.60 -6.70 16.85
#